data_802a9784e94a8cc3585300f5318c40d1
#
_entry.id   802a9784e94a8cc3585300f5318c40d1
#
_cell.length_a   1.000
_cell.length_b   1.000
_cell.length_c   1.000
_cell.angle_alpha   90.00
_cell.angle_beta   90.00
_cell.angle_gamma   90.00
#
_symmetry.space_group_name_H-M   'P 1'
#
loop_
_entity.id
_entity.type
_entity.pdbx_description
1 polymer ?
#
loop_
_entity_poly.entity_id
_entity_poly.type
_entity_poly.pdbx_seq_one_letter_code
_entity_poly.pdbx_strand_id
1 'polypeptide(L)'
;MFTYNPSADDELPIFSTGMIGQYAHGNEPSHHVIYLFNAVDQPWKTQKYAARVMRELYLNTPAGLCGNEDCGQMSAWYVFSAMGFYPVDPVGGKYEIGTPLYPEMKMHLPGGKTFTVLAPAVSKENCYIQSVKLNGKNYDKSYITHEQIMDGSVFEFEMGDKPGQAWYSPR
;
A
#
# COMPACT_ATOMS: atom_id res chain seq x y z
N MET A 1 6.65 7.46 -15.75
CA MET A 1 7.41 7.26 -14.51
C MET A 1 7.74 5.77 -14.31
N PHE A 2 6.81 4.90 -14.00
CA PHE A 2 7.06 3.48 -13.63
C PHE A 2 7.50 2.55 -14.77
N THR A 3 7.43 2.97 -16.01
CA THR A 3 7.74 2.16 -17.20
C THR A 3 9.01 2.58 -17.93
N TYR A 4 9.59 3.72 -17.55
CA TYR A 4 10.86 4.18 -18.10
C TYR A 4 12.01 3.45 -17.40
N ASN A 5 12.91 2.87 -18.16
CA ASN A 5 14.15 2.31 -17.65
C ASN A 5 15.30 3.27 -17.97
N PRO A 6 15.98 3.83 -16.95
CA PRO A 6 17.16 4.65 -17.18
C PRO A 6 18.22 3.89 -17.98
N SER A 7 18.91 4.56 -18.87
CA SER A 7 20.10 4.01 -19.54
C SER A 7 21.31 4.02 -18.60
N ALA A 8 22.36 3.28 -18.97
CA ALA A 8 23.60 3.28 -18.20
C ALA A 8 24.29 4.66 -18.21
N ASP A 9 23.95 5.51 -19.18
CA ASP A 9 24.51 6.84 -19.35
C ASP A 9 23.70 7.94 -18.61
N ASP A 10 22.55 7.59 -18.02
CA ASP A 10 21.74 8.55 -17.26
C ASP A 10 22.40 8.85 -15.91
N GLU A 11 22.73 10.09 -15.63
CA GLU A 11 23.15 10.52 -14.30
C GLU A 11 21.95 10.52 -13.35
N LEU A 12 21.93 9.57 -12.42
CA LEU A 12 20.90 9.48 -11.40
C LEU A 12 21.31 10.27 -10.14
N PRO A 13 20.37 10.97 -9.49
CA PRO A 13 20.63 11.57 -8.19
C PRO A 13 21.11 10.55 -7.15
N ILE A 14 21.92 10.97 -6.20
CA ILE A 14 22.59 10.12 -5.20
C ILE A 14 21.60 9.25 -4.38
N PHE A 15 20.36 9.70 -4.20
CA PHE A 15 19.32 8.95 -3.46
C PHE A 15 18.39 8.12 -4.37
N SER A 16 18.77 7.89 -5.64
CA SER A 16 17.99 7.09 -6.57
C SER A 16 18.27 5.60 -6.35
N THR A 17 17.68 5.05 -5.29
CA THR A 17 17.76 3.62 -4.94
C THR A 17 16.36 2.99 -4.94
N GLY A 18 16.29 1.66 -5.07
CA GLY A 18 15.01 0.95 -5.14
C GLY A 18 14.16 1.39 -6.32
N MET A 19 14.77 1.45 -7.51
CA MET A 19 14.15 2.03 -8.70
C MET A 19 13.13 1.07 -9.35
N ILE A 20 11.96 1.62 -9.65
CA ILE A 20 10.99 1.02 -10.58
C ILE A 20 10.71 2.07 -11.66
N GLY A 21 11.37 1.97 -12.80
CA GLY A 21 11.44 3.05 -13.76
C GLY A 21 12.14 4.27 -13.15
N GLN A 22 11.47 5.42 -13.14
CA GLN A 22 11.94 6.65 -12.48
C GLN A 22 11.40 6.83 -11.05
N TYR A 23 10.64 5.86 -10.53
CA TYR A 23 10.18 5.86 -9.15
C TYR A 23 11.30 5.32 -8.25
N ALA A 24 11.79 6.12 -7.33
CA ALA A 24 12.86 5.78 -6.40
C ALA A 24 12.29 5.51 -5.01
N HIS A 25 12.00 4.25 -4.71
CA HIS A 25 11.38 3.87 -3.43
C HIS A 25 12.31 4.09 -2.23
N GLY A 26 13.60 3.99 -2.43
CA GLY A 26 14.59 4.18 -1.36
C GLY A 26 14.73 5.62 -0.85
N ASN A 27 13.88 6.55 -1.34
CA ASN A 27 13.82 7.93 -0.88
C ASN A 27 12.38 8.33 -0.53
N GLU A 28 12.14 8.76 0.69
CA GLU A 28 10.81 8.97 1.31
C GLU A 28 9.88 9.92 0.54
N PRO A 29 10.35 10.99 -0.13
CA PRO A 29 9.48 11.83 -0.94
C PRO A 29 8.70 11.09 -2.01
N SER A 30 9.11 9.86 -2.38
CA SER A 30 8.42 9.02 -3.36
C SER A 30 7.28 8.18 -2.76
N HIS A 31 7.23 7.99 -1.45
CA HIS A 31 6.40 7.00 -0.80
C HIS A 31 4.90 7.17 -1.04
N HIS A 32 4.41 8.39 -1.16
CA HIS A 32 3.01 8.69 -1.43
C HIS A 32 2.61 8.52 -2.91
N VAL A 33 3.58 8.58 -3.83
CA VAL A 33 3.34 8.69 -5.29
C VAL A 33 2.52 7.52 -5.84
N ILE A 34 2.76 6.30 -5.35
CA ILE A 34 2.01 5.11 -5.77
C ILE A 34 0.52 5.24 -5.45
N TYR A 35 0.17 5.90 -4.34
CA TYR A 35 -1.21 6.05 -3.87
C TYR A 35 -1.97 7.17 -4.59
N LEU A 36 -1.28 8.05 -5.32
CA LEU A 36 -1.90 9.13 -6.10
C LEU A 36 -2.76 8.61 -7.27
N PHE A 37 -2.57 7.36 -7.69
CA PHE A 37 -3.43 6.75 -8.71
C PHE A 37 -4.89 6.63 -8.26
N ASN A 38 -5.16 6.55 -6.95
CA ASN A 38 -6.53 6.58 -6.42
C ASN A 38 -7.23 7.91 -6.72
N ALA A 39 -6.50 9.03 -6.71
CA ALA A 39 -7.04 10.36 -6.98
C ALA A 39 -7.41 10.60 -8.45
N VAL A 40 -6.98 9.72 -9.35
CA VAL A 40 -7.28 9.76 -10.78
C VAL A 40 -8.06 8.53 -11.25
N ASP A 41 -8.78 7.89 -10.32
CA ASP A 41 -9.65 6.74 -10.57
C ASP A 41 -8.96 5.54 -11.23
N GLN A 42 -7.69 5.32 -10.87
CA GLN A 42 -6.89 4.18 -11.35
C GLN A 42 -6.34 3.33 -10.18
N PRO A 43 -7.19 2.89 -9.22
CA PRO A 43 -6.75 2.19 -8.00
C PRO A 43 -5.98 0.91 -8.30
N TRP A 44 -6.27 0.25 -9.42
CA TRP A 44 -5.56 -0.93 -9.85
C TRP A 44 -4.06 -0.69 -10.08
N LYS A 45 -3.65 0.54 -10.42
CA LYS A 45 -2.24 0.91 -10.52
C LYS A 45 -1.60 1.04 -9.15
N THR A 46 -2.30 1.66 -8.18
CA THR A 46 -1.87 1.66 -6.78
C THR A 46 -1.62 0.23 -6.31
N GLN A 47 -2.59 -0.67 -6.50
CA GLN A 47 -2.51 -2.07 -6.08
C GLN A 47 -1.32 -2.78 -6.72
N LYS A 48 -1.18 -2.68 -8.04
CA LYS A 48 -0.08 -3.28 -8.80
C LYS A 48 1.29 -2.82 -8.31
N TYR A 49 1.48 -1.51 -8.18
CA TYR A 49 2.79 -0.97 -7.83
C TYR A 49 3.10 -1.12 -6.34
N ALA A 50 2.13 -1.01 -5.45
CA ALA A 50 2.33 -1.30 -4.03
C ALA A 50 2.72 -2.78 -3.82
N ALA A 51 2.00 -3.72 -4.45
CA ALA A 51 2.36 -5.14 -4.41
C ALA A 51 3.77 -5.41 -4.94
N ARG A 52 4.12 -4.75 -6.05
CA ARG A 52 5.45 -4.87 -6.66
C ARG A 52 6.56 -4.37 -5.74
N VAL A 53 6.41 -3.17 -5.17
CA VAL A 53 7.38 -2.59 -4.24
C VAL A 53 7.58 -3.49 -3.02
N MET A 54 6.49 -3.91 -2.37
CA MET A 54 6.56 -4.76 -1.17
C MET A 54 7.27 -6.10 -1.43
N ARG A 55 7.13 -6.67 -2.63
CA ARG A 55 7.68 -7.99 -2.97
C ARG A 55 9.09 -7.94 -3.55
N GLU A 56 9.46 -6.86 -4.25
CA GLU A 56 10.73 -6.77 -4.96
C GLU A 56 11.77 -5.95 -4.19
N LEU A 57 11.36 -4.97 -3.37
CA LEU A 57 12.26 -4.01 -2.75
C LEU A 57 12.39 -4.16 -1.23
N TYR A 58 11.71 -5.14 -0.63
CA TYR A 58 11.84 -5.53 0.77
C TYR A 58 12.20 -7.01 0.85
N LEU A 59 13.35 -7.31 1.42
CA LEU A 59 13.87 -8.66 1.51
C LEU A 59 13.99 -9.11 2.97
N ASN A 60 13.77 -10.39 3.24
CA ASN A 60 13.95 -10.97 4.57
C ASN A 60 15.44 -11.28 4.85
N THR A 61 16.27 -10.24 4.85
CA THR A 61 17.72 -10.29 5.13
C THR A 61 18.11 -9.07 5.96
N PRO A 62 19.27 -9.07 6.65
CA PRO A 62 19.76 -7.90 7.38
C PRO A 62 19.91 -6.62 6.52
N ALA A 63 20.21 -6.77 5.23
CA ALA A 63 20.31 -5.67 4.25
C ALA A 63 19.04 -5.61 3.34
N GLY A 64 17.87 -5.87 3.90
CA GLY A 64 16.64 -6.06 3.15
C GLY A 64 15.94 -4.79 2.67
N LEU A 65 16.41 -3.61 3.06
CA LEU A 65 15.87 -2.34 2.61
C LEU A 65 16.65 -1.82 1.39
N CYS A 66 15.94 -1.22 0.45
CA CYS A 66 16.53 -0.67 -0.77
C CYS A 66 17.08 0.76 -0.62
N GLY A 67 16.99 1.33 0.56
CA GLY A 67 17.47 2.67 0.95
C GLY A 67 17.76 2.74 2.43
N ASN A 68 17.95 3.95 2.96
CA ASN A 68 18.11 4.16 4.39
C ASN A 68 16.78 3.87 5.11
N GLU A 69 16.84 3.45 6.37
CA GLU A 69 15.64 3.23 7.20
C GLU A 69 14.92 4.54 7.54
N ASP A 70 15.71 5.62 7.71
CA ASP A 70 15.27 6.98 8.02
C ASP A 70 14.26 7.04 9.18
N CYS A 71 14.77 6.71 10.35
CA CYS A 71 14.02 6.73 11.62
C CYS A 71 12.76 5.86 11.60
N GLY A 72 12.75 4.79 10.82
CA GLY A 72 11.64 3.84 10.74
C GLY A 72 10.64 4.11 9.61
N GLN A 73 10.87 5.11 8.76
CA GLN A 73 9.94 5.46 7.68
C GLN A 73 9.81 4.33 6.64
N MET A 74 10.90 3.67 6.26
CA MET A 74 10.88 2.56 5.31
C MET A 74 10.09 1.36 5.85
N SER A 75 10.34 0.97 7.09
CA SER A 75 9.59 -0.10 7.75
C SER A 75 8.13 0.28 7.97
N ALA A 76 7.84 1.52 8.37
CA ALA A 76 6.47 2.00 8.54
C ALA A 76 5.69 1.95 7.21
N TRP A 77 6.30 2.37 6.11
CA TRP A 77 5.68 2.27 4.78
C TRP A 77 5.31 0.82 4.44
N TYR A 78 6.25 -0.11 4.68
CA TYR A 78 6.01 -1.53 4.40
C TYR A 78 4.85 -2.08 5.26
N VAL A 79 4.84 -1.81 6.56
CA VAL A 79 3.81 -2.32 7.47
C VAL A 79 2.43 -1.77 7.10
N PHE A 80 2.30 -0.46 6.87
CA PHE A 80 1.03 0.14 6.44
C PHE A 80 0.58 -0.41 5.09
N SER A 81 1.48 -0.45 4.12
CA SER A 81 1.16 -0.95 2.77
C SER A 81 0.79 -2.44 2.80
N ALA A 82 1.45 -3.26 3.62
CA ALA A 82 1.12 -4.67 3.80
C ALA A 82 -0.26 -4.89 4.45
N MET A 83 -0.72 -3.94 5.28
CA MET A 83 -2.09 -3.90 5.78
C MET A 83 -3.11 -3.44 4.74
N GLY A 84 -2.65 -2.97 3.58
CA GLY A 84 -3.50 -2.57 2.47
C GLY A 84 -3.85 -1.09 2.42
N PHE A 85 -3.13 -0.21 3.13
CA PHE A 85 -3.39 1.24 3.09
C PHE A 85 -2.13 2.04 3.48
N TYR A 86 -2.15 3.37 3.20
CA TYR A 86 -1.05 4.27 3.54
C TYR A 86 -1.54 5.70 3.81
N PRO A 87 -1.01 6.41 4.83
CA PRO A 87 -1.38 7.79 5.16
C PRO A 87 -0.70 8.78 4.20
N VAL A 88 -1.30 9.03 3.03
CA VAL A 88 -0.79 10.01 2.07
C VAL A 88 -0.86 11.44 2.64
N ASP A 89 -1.90 11.72 3.40
CA ASP A 89 -2.07 12.92 4.21
C ASP A 89 -2.14 12.53 5.69
N PRO A 90 -1.02 12.54 6.42
CA PRO A 90 -1.00 12.10 7.82
C PRO A 90 -1.79 13.02 8.75
N VAL A 91 -2.02 14.28 8.38
CA VAL A 91 -2.80 15.24 9.18
C VAL A 91 -4.30 15.03 9.01
N GLY A 92 -4.72 14.65 7.81
CA GLY A 92 -6.14 14.46 7.48
C GLY A 92 -6.78 13.21 8.09
N GLY A 93 -6.01 12.35 8.74
CA GLY A 93 -6.51 11.12 9.38
C GLY A 93 -7.13 10.12 8.41
N LYS A 94 -6.76 10.20 7.13
CA LYS A 94 -7.21 9.28 6.06
C LYS A 94 -6.04 8.47 5.54
N TYR A 95 -6.29 7.18 5.33
CA TYR A 95 -5.33 6.23 4.80
C TYR A 95 -5.83 5.72 3.46
N GLU A 96 -5.17 6.08 2.38
CA GLU A 96 -5.53 5.63 1.02
C GLU A 96 -5.36 4.12 0.90
N ILE A 97 -6.36 3.44 0.31
CA ILE A 97 -6.35 2.00 0.14
C ILE A 97 -5.41 1.63 -1.01
N GLY A 98 -4.52 0.67 -0.73
CA GLY A 98 -3.61 0.04 -1.68
C GLY A 98 -4.00 -1.41 -1.91
N THR A 99 -3.12 -2.35 -1.53
CA THR A 99 -3.39 -3.79 -1.59
C THR A 99 -2.77 -4.50 -0.39
N PRO A 100 -3.51 -5.38 0.31
CA PRO A 100 -2.92 -6.17 1.39
C PRO A 100 -1.88 -7.15 0.84
N LEU A 101 -0.92 -7.53 1.69
CA LEU A 101 0.14 -8.48 1.32
C LEU A 101 -0.06 -9.87 1.91
N TYR A 102 -0.76 -9.97 3.04
CA TYR A 102 -0.97 -11.20 3.80
C TYR A 102 -2.45 -11.55 3.93
N PRO A 103 -2.80 -12.84 4.04
CA PRO A 103 -4.20 -13.28 4.19
C PRO A 103 -4.89 -12.73 5.43
N GLU A 104 -4.15 -12.52 6.50
CA GLU A 104 -4.63 -11.94 7.74
C GLU A 104 -3.53 -11.10 8.39
N MET A 105 -3.89 -9.91 8.88
CA MET A 105 -3.05 -9.08 9.75
C MET A 105 -3.88 -8.51 10.89
N LYS A 106 -3.29 -8.45 12.08
CA LYS A 106 -3.94 -7.91 13.29
C LYS A 106 -3.08 -6.82 13.91
N MET A 107 -3.72 -5.73 14.28
CA MET A 107 -3.12 -4.65 15.06
C MET A 107 -3.81 -4.59 16.41
N HIS A 108 -3.07 -4.89 17.49
CA HIS A 108 -3.57 -4.73 18.85
C HIS A 108 -3.51 -3.26 19.25
N LEU A 109 -4.65 -2.72 19.62
CA LEU A 109 -4.84 -1.31 19.91
C LEU A 109 -4.99 -1.07 21.42
N PRO A 110 -4.78 0.17 21.87
CA PRO A 110 -5.09 0.56 23.25
C PRO A 110 -6.52 0.21 23.64
N GLY A 111 -6.73 -0.13 24.90
CA GLY A 111 -8.06 -0.51 25.43
C GLY A 111 -8.51 -1.92 25.03
N GLY A 112 -7.59 -2.79 24.56
CA GLY A 112 -7.88 -4.18 24.25
C GLY A 112 -8.60 -4.39 22.91
N LYS A 113 -8.77 -3.35 22.12
CA LYS A 113 -9.34 -3.44 20.77
C LYS A 113 -8.35 -4.11 19.80
N THR A 114 -8.86 -4.65 18.71
CA THR A 114 -8.02 -5.23 17.63
C THR A 114 -8.59 -4.80 16.29
N PHE A 115 -7.77 -4.13 15.49
CA PHE A 115 -8.07 -3.91 14.07
C PHE A 115 -7.57 -5.11 13.27
N THR A 116 -8.43 -5.67 12.44
CA THR A 116 -8.13 -6.88 11.66
C THR A 116 -8.29 -6.60 10.18
N VAL A 117 -7.29 -6.97 9.40
CA VAL A 117 -7.35 -7.00 7.93
C VAL A 117 -7.48 -8.45 7.50
N LEU A 118 -8.44 -8.74 6.64
CA LEU A 118 -8.68 -10.07 6.06
C LEU A 118 -8.62 -10.00 4.53
N ALA A 119 -7.76 -10.80 3.94
CA ALA A 119 -7.61 -10.94 2.49
C ALA A 119 -7.26 -12.40 2.12
N PRO A 120 -8.15 -13.37 2.39
CA PRO A 120 -7.81 -14.80 2.37
C PRO A 120 -7.32 -15.30 0.99
N ALA A 121 -7.72 -14.63 -0.10
CA ALA A 121 -7.32 -15.01 -1.46
C ALA A 121 -6.12 -14.23 -1.99
N VAL A 122 -5.46 -13.37 -1.17
CA VAL A 122 -4.29 -12.61 -1.63
C VAL A 122 -3.14 -13.53 -2.01
N SER A 123 -2.51 -13.26 -3.14
CA SER A 123 -1.31 -13.95 -3.62
C SER A 123 -0.44 -13.01 -4.45
N LYS A 124 0.58 -13.55 -5.11
CA LYS A 124 1.37 -12.77 -6.07
C LYS A 124 0.52 -12.37 -7.28
N GLU A 125 -0.33 -13.26 -7.74
CA GLU A 125 -1.25 -13.08 -8.86
C GLU A 125 -2.49 -12.28 -8.44
N ASN A 126 -3.09 -12.65 -7.29
CA ASN A 126 -4.30 -12.02 -6.77
C ASN A 126 -3.94 -10.78 -5.93
N CYS A 127 -3.49 -9.73 -6.58
CA CYS A 127 -3.16 -8.45 -5.93
C CYS A 127 -4.18 -7.34 -6.21
N TYR A 128 -5.25 -7.63 -6.96
CA TYR A 128 -6.26 -6.64 -7.30
C TYR A 128 -7.52 -6.80 -6.45
N ILE A 129 -7.95 -5.71 -5.85
CA ILE A 129 -9.17 -5.66 -5.03
C ILE A 129 -10.39 -5.71 -5.94
N GLN A 130 -11.32 -6.61 -5.64
CA GLN A 130 -12.60 -6.76 -6.33
C GLN A 130 -13.72 -6.10 -5.51
N SER A 131 -13.72 -6.27 -4.21
CA SER A 131 -14.64 -5.62 -3.28
C SER A 131 -14.00 -5.39 -1.92
N VAL A 132 -14.57 -4.46 -1.16
CA VAL A 132 -14.13 -4.12 0.20
C VAL A 132 -15.32 -4.12 1.14
N LYS A 133 -15.14 -4.64 2.36
CA LYS A 133 -16.11 -4.54 3.45
C LYS A 133 -15.46 -3.98 4.71
N LEU A 134 -16.22 -3.23 5.47
CA LEU A 134 -15.86 -2.79 6.80
C LEU A 134 -16.93 -3.28 7.78
N ASN A 135 -16.54 -4.10 8.75
CA ASN A 135 -17.43 -4.74 9.71
C ASN A 135 -18.61 -5.48 9.02
N GLY A 136 -18.28 -6.25 7.95
CA GLY A 136 -19.24 -7.04 7.17
C GLY A 136 -20.13 -6.24 6.21
N LYS A 137 -20.05 -4.91 6.18
CA LYS A 137 -20.83 -4.04 5.28
C LYS A 137 -19.97 -3.60 4.10
N ASN A 138 -20.58 -3.52 2.91
CA ASN A 138 -19.90 -2.99 1.74
C ASN A 138 -19.31 -1.60 2.02
N TYR A 139 -18.08 -1.40 1.58
CA TYR A 139 -17.33 -0.18 1.81
C TYR A 139 -16.99 0.47 0.46
N ASP A 140 -17.47 1.69 0.26
CA ASP A 140 -17.47 2.42 -1.02
C ASP A 140 -16.50 3.61 -1.07
N LYS A 141 -15.50 3.62 -0.17
CA LYS A 141 -14.49 4.69 -0.13
C LYS A 141 -13.12 4.17 -0.56
N SER A 142 -12.32 5.06 -1.17
CA SER A 142 -10.92 4.77 -1.54
C SER A 142 -9.94 4.86 -0.36
N TYR A 143 -10.42 5.18 0.85
CA TYR A 143 -9.63 5.37 2.06
C TYR A 143 -10.33 4.80 3.29
N ILE A 144 -9.59 4.48 4.32
CA ILE A 144 -10.08 4.20 5.67
C ILE A 144 -9.64 5.34 6.62
N THR A 145 -10.45 5.66 7.64
CA THR A 145 -10.11 6.72 8.59
C THR A 145 -9.37 6.17 9.81
N HIS A 146 -8.59 7.04 10.45
CA HIS A 146 -7.90 6.71 11.70
C HIS A 146 -8.88 6.25 12.79
N GLU A 147 -10.04 6.91 12.89
CA GLU A 147 -11.10 6.55 13.84
C GLU A 147 -11.60 5.12 13.61
N GLN A 148 -11.87 4.74 12.34
CA GLN A 148 -12.32 3.38 11.99
C GLN A 148 -11.26 2.32 12.35
N ILE A 149 -9.97 2.63 12.19
CA ILE A 149 -8.88 1.75 12.62
C ILE A 149 -8.88 1.63 14.15
N MET A 150 -8.89 2.75 14.86
CA MET A 150 -8.81 2.80 16.32
C MET A 150 -10.05 2.23 17.02
N ASP A 151 -11.17 2.12 16.34
CA ASP A 151 -12.36 1.43 16.83
C ASP A 151 -12.23 -0.09 16.86
N GLY A 152 -11.19 -0.64 16.23
CA GLY A 152 -10.97 -2.08 16.19
C GLY A 152 -11.82 -2.77 15.14
N SER A 153 -12.00 -2.15 13.99
CA SER A 153 -12.81 -2.67 12.89
C SER A 153 -12.20 -3.91 12.22
N VAL A 154 -13.05 -4.68 11.55
CA VAL A 154 -12.64 -5.75 10.62
C VAL A 154 -12.74 -5.20 9.19
N PHE A 155 -11.62 -5.21 8.49
CA PHE A 155 -11.47 -4.69 7.13
C PHE A 155 -11.19 -5.85 6.17
N GLU A 156 -12.13 -6.15 5.29
CA GLU A 156 -12.14 -7.36 4.48
C GLU A 156 -11.97 -7.01 3.01
N PHE A 157 -11.07 -7.72 2.33
CA PHE A 157 -10.78 -7.56 0.91
C PHE A 157 -11.08 -8.85 0.15
N GLU A 158 -11.88 -8.74 -0.90
CA GLU A 158 -11.98 -9.76 -1.93
C GLU A 158 -10.92 -9.48 -2.99
N MET A 159 -10.06 -10.47 -3.26
CA MET A 159 -8.89 -10.31 -4.12
C MET A 159 -9.05 -11.13 -5.40
N GLY A 160 -8.49 -10.61 -6.52
CA GLY A 160 -8.48 -11.29 -7.81
C GLY A 160 -7.20 -11.03 -8.60
N ASP A 161 -7.05 -11.75 -9.72
CA ASP A 161 -5.87 -11.75 -10.61
C ASP A 161 -5.91 -10.66 -11.68
N LYS A 162 -7.03 -9.97 -11.81
CA LYS A 162 -7.24 -8.91 -12.82
C LYS A 162 -7.76 -7.63 -12.17
N PRO A 163 -7.43 -6.46 -12.72
CA PRO A 163 -8.03 -5.22 -12.31
C PRO A 163 -9.56 -5.33 -12.36
N GLY A 164 -10.21 -5.18 -11.19
CA GLY A 164 -11.65 -5.07 -11.08
C GLY A 164 -12.14 -3.67 -11.44
N GLN A 165 -13.45 -3.48 -11.43
CA GLN A 165 -14.02 -2.13 -11.37
C GLN A 165 -13.65 -1.49 -10.02
N ALA A 166 -13.55 -0.17 -9.97
CA ALA A 166 -13.36 0.52 -8.70
C ALA A 166 -14.52 0.17 -7.76
N TRP A 167 -14.20 -0.28 -6.54
CA TRP A 167 -15.21 -0.63 -5.52
C TRP A 167 -15.82 0.61 -4.87
N TYR A 168 -15.27 1.78 -5.12
CA TYR A 168 -15.69 3.07 -4.57
C TYR A 168 -16.24 3.99 -5.67
N SER A 169 -17.10 4.92 -5.28
CA SER A 169 -17.54 5.98 -6.16
C SER A 169 -16.39 6.97 -6.41
N PRO A 170 -16.15 7.42 -7.64
CA PRO A 170 -15.20 8.47 -7.96
C PRO A 170 -15.45 9.73 -7.09
N ARG A 171 -14.36 10.44 -6.80
CA ARG A 171 -14.41 11.70 -6.01
C ARG A 171 -14.96 12.86 -6.83
#